data_a5e8c64d17ddf0dfbc74d249e6023d1d
#
_entry.id   a5e8c64d17ddf0dfbc74d249e6023d1d
#
_cell.length_a   1.000
_cell.length_b   1.000
_cell.length_c   1.000
_cell.angle_alpha   90.00
_cell.angle_beta   90.00
_cell.angle_gamma   90.00
#
_symmetry.space_group_name_H-M   'P 1'
#
loop_
_entity.id
_entity.type
_entity.pdbx_description
1 polymer ?
#
loop_
_entity_poly.entity_id
_entity_poly.type
_entity_poly.pdbx_seq_one_letter_code
_entity_poly.pdbx_strand_id
1 'polypeptide(L)'
;MQAIASTGLQEILLLTGESRSMSDIPYISEACQIARKYFRVVGLEIYPVNSEEYALLHQCGADYVTVFQETYDSLVYEQLHLAGAKRIFPYRFHAQERALRGGMRGVGFAALLGLADFRKDAYATGIHARMLQQAYPHAEVAFSCPRLRPIKNNTSITATGIGEAELLQIVCAYRLFIPSASITVSTRECARVRNAMASIAANKLSAGVSTGIGTHSEKTNHDGDAQFEIADGRSVSEVCADLEKLGLQPVPVDYIYV
;
A
#
# COMPACT_ATOMS: atom_id res chain seq x y z
N MET A 1 -3.13 -18.34 -2.19
CA MET A 1 -3.96 -18.00 -1.02
C MET A 1 -3.70 -18.92 0.16
N GLN A 2 -3.96 -20.23 0.03
CA GLN A 2 -3.80 -21.19 1.13
C GLN A 2 -2.39 -21.21 1.74
N ALA A 3 -1.34 -21.19 0.92
CA ALA A 3 0.05 -21.15 1.38
C ALA A 3 0.37 -19.88 2.20
N ILE A 4 -0.22 -18.73 1.84
CA ILE A 4 -0.06 -17.49 2.61
C ILE A 4 -0.85 -17.57 3.92
N ALA A 5 -2.09 -18.05 3.89
CA ALA A 5 -2.91 -18.19 5.08
C ALA A 5 -2.30 -19.15 6.12
N SER A 6 -1.58 -20.21 5.66
CA SER A 6 -0.88 -21.15 6.56
C SER A 6 0.26 -20.51 7.38
N THR A 7 0.72 -19.30 7.03
CA THR A 7 1.68 -18.54 7.83
C THR A 7 1.05 -17.85 9.05
N GLY A 8 -0.28 -17.91 9.21
CA GLY A 8 -1.03 -17.26 10.28
C GLY A 8 -1.49 -15.83 9.97
N LEU A 9 -1.15 -15.28 8.81
CA LEU A 9 -1.65 -13.98 8.37
C LEU A 9 -3.16 -14.03 8.16
N GLN A 10 -3.86 -12.99 8.60
CA GLN A 10 -5.31 -12.85 8.49
C GLN A 10 -5.73 -11.68 7.58
N GLU A 11 -4.77 -10.92 7.10
CA GLU A 11 -4.97 -9.86 6.13
C GLU A 11 -4.11 -10.10 4.89
N ILE A 12 -4.66 -9.80 3.71
CA ILE A 12 -3.96 -9.85 2.43
C ILE A 12 -4.20 -8.59 1.63
N LEU A 13 -3.18 -8.12 0.91
CA LEU A 13 -3.28 -7.08 -0.10
C LEU A 13 -3.14 -7.72 -1.48
N LEU A 14 -4.17 -7.62 -2.31
CA LEU A 14 -4.16 -8.08 -3.69
C LEU A 14 -3.68 -6.95 -4.59
N LEU A 15 -2.60 -7.21 -5.31
CA LEU A 15 -2.00 -6.24 -6.24
C LEU A 15 -2.24 -6.66 -7.68
N THR A 16 -2.52 -5.68 -8.54
CA THR A 16 -2.52 -5.86 -10.00
C THR A 16 -1.65 -4.80 -10.67
N GLY A 17 -1.22 -5.07 -11.90
CA GLY A 17 -0.69 -4.03 -12.76
C GLY A 17 -1.77 -3.02 -13.18
N GLU A 18 -1.35 -1.91 -13.77
CA GLU A 18 -2.23 -0.83 -14.26
C GLU A 18 -2.89 -1.18 -15.63
N SER A 19 -3.10 -2.45 -15.91
CA SER A 19 -3.69 -2.92 -17.18
C SER A 19 -5.07 -3.52 -16.96
N ARG A 20 -6.10 -2.73 -17.27
CA ARG A 20 -7.50 -3.16 -17.18
C ARG A 20 -7.84 -4.34 -18.12
N SER A 21 -7.13 -4.48 -19.23
CA SER A 21 -7.34 -5.58 -20.16
C SER A 21 -6.76 -6.91 -19.69
N MET A 22 -5.75 -6.87 -18.80
CA MET A 22 -5.11 -8.06 -18.24
C MET A 22 -5.69 -8.46 -16.87
N SER A 23 -6.23 -7.49 -16.13
CA SER A 23 -6.81 -7.67 -14.80
C SER A 23 -8.11 -6.87 -14.75
N ASP A 24 -9.14 -7.37 -15.40
CA ASP A 24 -10.45 -6.72 -15.44
C ASP A 24 -11.21 -6.88 -14.11
N ILE A 25 -12.32 -6.17 -13.97
CA ILE A 25 -13.11 -6.18 -12.73
C ILE A 25 -13.65 -7.58 -12.39
N PRO A 26 -14.16 -8.39 -13.34
CA PRO A 26 -14.54 -9.78 -13.07
C PRO A 26 -13.41 -10.61 -12.47
N TYR A 27 -12.20 -10.52 -13.03
CA TYR A 27 -11.01 -11.23 -12.53
C TYR A 27 -10.65 -10.81 -11.10
N ILE A 28 -10.64 -9.49 -10.83
CA ILE A 28 -10.35 -8.97 -9.48
C ILE A 28 -11.45 -9.37 -8.49
N SER A 29 -12.72 -9.36 -8.91
CA SER A 29 -13.85 -9.80 -8.09
C SER A 29 -13.72 -11.27 -7.68
N GLU A 30 -13.37 -12.16 -8.60
CA GLU A 30 -13.11 -13.55 -8.30
C GLU A 30 -11.94 -13.72 -7.31
N ALA A 31 -10.85 -12.96 -7.51
CA ALA A 31 -9.72 -12.96 -6.58
C ALA A 31 -10.13 -12.54 -5.16
N CYS A 32 -11.00 -11.52 -5.02
CA CYS A 32 -11.55 -11.10 -3.72
C CYS A 32 -12.37 -12.21 -3.07
N GLN A 33 -13.28 -12.85 -3.83
CA GLN A 33 -14.11 -13.96 -3.33
C GLN A 33 -13.27 -15.15 -2.86
N ILE A 34 -12.19 -15.47 -3.58
CA ILE A 34 -11.26 -16.52 -3.19
C ILE A 34 -10.48 -16.10 -1.93
N ALA A 35 -9.96 -14.87 -1.89
CA ALA A 35 -9.20 -14.37 -0.74
C ALA A 35 -10.04 -14.36 0.53
N ARG A 36 -11.31 -13.97 0.45
CA ARG A 36 -12.24 -13.92 1.58
C ARG A 36 -12.47 -15.27 2.27
N LYS A 37 -12.21 -16.38 1.58
CA LYS A 37 -12.29 -17.74 2.18
C LYS A 37 -11.14 -18.00 3.15
N TYR A 38 -10.04 -17.28 3.05
CA TYR A 38 -8.80 -17.52 3.80
C TYR A 38 -8.42 -16.36 4.74
N PHE A 39 -8.85 -15.13 4.42
CA PHE A 39 -8.43 -13.93 5.13
C PHE A 39 -9.62 -13.15 5.68
N ARG A 40 -9.46 -12.57 6.85
CA ARG A 40 -10.48 -11.72 7.49
C ARG A 40 -10.53 -10.33 6.87
N VAL A 41 -9.40 -9.83 6.38
CA VAL A 41 -9.29 -8.52 5.74
C VAL A 41 -8.65 -8.68 4.37
N VAL A 42 -9.30 -8.13 3.36
CA VAL A 42 -8.85 -8.14 1.97
C VAL A 42 -8.70 -6.71 1.48
N GLY A 43 -7.47 -6.29 1.25
CA GLY A 43 -7.13 -5.01 0.63
C GLY A 43 -6.87 -5.14 -0.86
N LEU A 44 -7.04 -4.04 -1.57
CA LEU A 44 -6.74 -3.92 -2.99
C LEU A 44 -5.72 -2.82 -3.26
N GLU A 45 -4.73 -3.10 -4.08
CA GLU A 45 -3.85 -2.12 -4.70
C GLU A 45 -3.95 -2.31 -6.22
N ILE A 46 -4.90 -1.63 -6.83
CA ILE A 46 -5.28 -1.76 -8.23
C ILE A 46 -5.36 -0.38 -8.90
N TYR A 47 -5.47 -0.37 -10.24
CA TYR A 47 -5.77 0.87 -10.95
C TYR A 47 -7.10 1.50 -10.47
N PRO A 48 -7.23 2.85 -10.50
CA PRO A 48 -8.47 3.52 -10.10
C PRO A 48 -9.66 3.07 -10.94
N VAL A 49 -10.80 2.84 -10.26
CA VAL A 49 -12.05 2.46 -10.90
C VAL A 49 -13.20 3.39 -10.49
N ASN A 50 -14.39 3.20 -11.03
CA ASN A 50 -15.58 3.97 -10.68
C ASN A 50 -16.20 3.51 -9.37
N SER A 51 -17.10 4.31 -8.79
CA SER A 51 -17.75 3.99 -7.50
C SER A 51 -18.56 2.70 -7.57
N GLU A 52 -19.24 2.45 -8.68
CA GLU A 52 -20.01 1.23 -8.91
C GLU A 52 -19.14 -0.02 -8.97
N GLU A 53 -17.96 0.11 -9.58
CA GLU A 53 -16.97 -0.98 -9.63
C GLU A 53 -16.35 -1.23 -8.26
N TYR A 54 -16.06 -0.18 -7.48
CA TYR A 54 -15.64 -0.33 -6.08
C TYR A 54 -16.73 -0.98 -5.23
N ALA A 55 -18.01 -0.64 -5.45
CA ALA A 55 -19.12 -1.27 -4.74
C ALA A 55 -19.22 -2.76 -5.07
N LEU A 56 -19.02 -3.16 -6.33
CA LEU A 56 -18.98 -4.56 -6.73
C LEU A 56 -17.81 -5.31 -6.06
N LEU A 57 -16.61 -4.71 -6.07
CA LEU A 57 -15.43 -5.31 -5.43
C LEU A 57 -15.62 -5.45 -3.91
N HIS A 58 -16.27 -4.46 -3.27
CA HIS A 58 -16.64 -4.55 -1.86
C HIS A 58 -17.62 -5.70 -1.60
N GLN A 59 -18.67 -5.83 -2.40
CA GLN A 59 -19.62 -6.94 -2.31
C GLN A 59 -18.93 -8.30 -2.52
N CYS A 60 -17.87 -8.35 -3.32
CA CYS A 60 -17.06 -9.55 -3.52
C CYS A 60 -16.06 -9.82 -2.39
N GLY A 61 -16.00 -8.98 -1.36
CA GLY A 61 -15.24 -9.20 -0.14
C GLY A 61 -14.03 -8.30 0.06
N ALA A 62 -13.81 -7.27 -0.77
CA ALA A 62 -12.77 -6.26 -0.52
C ALA A 62 -13.20 -5.31 0.61
N ASP A 63 -12.30 -5.05 1.55
CA ASP A 63 -12.54 -4.17 2.70
C ASP A 63 -12.01 -2.77 2.48
N TYR A 64 -10.85 -2.62 1.86
CA TYR A 64 -10.22 -1.33 1.62
C TYR A 64 -9.44 -1.29 0.31
N VAL A 65 -9.15 -0.08 -0.15
CA VAL A 65 -8.31 0.13 -1.33
C VAL A 65 -7.17 1.08 -1.03
N THR A 66 -6.01 0.78 -1.59
CA THR A 66 -4.84 1.67 -1.60
C THR A 66 -4.58 2.12 -3.03
N VAL A 67 -4.47 3.43 -3.24
CA VAL A 67 -4.07 4.02 -4.52
C VAL A 67 -2.99 5.06 -4.25
N PHE A 68 -1.79 4.82 -4.73
CA PHE A 68 -0.71 5.78 -4.62
C PHE A 68 -0.90 6.89 -5.64
N GLN A 69 -0.93 8.15 -5.17
CA GLN A 69 -1.02 9.31 -6.07
C GLN A 69 0.25 9.49 -6.90
N GLU A 70 1.34 8.88 -6.50
CA GLU A 70 2.70 9.01 -7.02
C GLU A 70 3.33 10.35 -6.63
N THR A 71 2.83 11.46 -7.15
CA THR A 71 3.16 12.82 -6.71
C THR A 71 1.92 13.71 -6.76
N TYR A 72 1.87 14.71 -5.90
CA TYR A 72 0.83 15.76 -5.89
C TYR A 72 1.23 16.97 -6.74
N ASP A 73 2.46 17.01 -7.25
CA ASP A 73 2.88 18.00 -8.26
C ASP A 73 2.32 17.59 -9.62
N SER A 74 1.28 18.27 -10.08
CA SER A 74 0.59 17.95 -11.32
C SER A 74 1.46 18.09 -12.56
N LEU A 75 2.44 18.99 -12.56
CA LEU A 75 3.36 19.19 -13.68
C LEU A 75 4.36 18.03 -13.77
N VAL A 76 4.94 17.63 -12.64
CA VAL A 76 5.82 16.46 -12.57
C VAL A 76 5.03 15.19 -12.90
N TYR A 77 3.79 15.07 -12.40
CA TYR A 77 2.92 13.94 -12.70
C TYR A 77 2.69 13.78 -14.20
N GLU A 78 2.34 14.86 -14.91
CA GLU A 78 2.10 14.87 -16.35
C GLU A 78 3.34 14.49 -17.15
N GLN A 79 4.52 14.94 -16.73
CA GLN A 79 5.79 14.61 -17.35
C GLN A 79 6.17 13.11 -17.21
N LEU A 80 5.75 12.46 -16.13
CA LEU A 80 6.11 11.07 -15.84
C LEU A 80 5.08 10.06 -16.34
N HIS A 81 3.81 10.44 -16.42
CA HIS A 81 2.71 9.55 -16.78
C HIS A 81 2.19 9.85 -18.20
N LEU A 82 2.93 9.39 -19.22
CA LEU A 82 2.72 9.78 -20.61
C LEU A 82 1.59 9.03 -21.32
N ALA A 83 1.17 7.85 -20.83
CA ALA A 83 0.22 6.99 -21.50
C ALA A 83 -0.71 6.25 -20.51
N GLY A 84 -1.76 5.65 -21.05
CA GLY A 84 -2.72 4.85 -20.29
C GLY A 84 -3.63 5.68 -19.37
N ALA A 85 -4.47 4.98 -18.61
CA ALA A 85 -5.42 5.62 -17.67
C ALA A 85 -4.71 6.36 -16.53
N LYS A 86 -3.51 5.93 -16.16
CA LYS A 86 -2.70 6.53 -15.09
C LYS A 86 -2.34 8.00 -15.37
N ARG A 87 -2.28 8.42 -16.65
CA ARG A 87 -1.98 9.82 -17.00
C ARG A 87 -3.04 10.84 -16.52
N ILE A 88 -4.24 10.39 -16.18
CA ILE A 88 -5.35 11.28 -15.80
C ILE A 88 -5.26 11.61 -14.32
N PHE A 89 -4.51 12.67 -13.97
CA PHE A 89 -4.27 13.09 -12.58
C PHE A 89 -5.56 13.24 -11.76
N PRO A 90 -6.60 13.99 -12.18
CA PRO A 90 -7.80 14.15 -11.35
C PRO A 90 -8.53 12.83 -11.10
N TYR A 91 -8.55 11.93 -12.08
CA TYR A 91 -9.19 10.64 -11.92
C TYR A 91 -8.50 9.78 -10.86
N ARG A 92 -7.15 9.81 -10.83
CA ARG A 92 -6.38 9.11 -9.81
C ARG A 92 -6.52 9.78 -8.45
N PHE A 93 -6.46 11.10 -8.39
CA PHE A 93 -6.60 11.89 -7.16
C PHE A 93 -7.93 11.58 -6.42
N HIS A 94 -9.03 11.44 -7.12
CA HIS A 94 -10.33 11.13 -6.53
C HIS A 94 -10.62 9.61 -6.37
N ALA A 95 -9.63 8.75 -6.48
CA ALA A 95 -9.83 7.31 -6.40
C ALA A 95 -10.34 6.87 -5.01
N GLN A 96 -9.72 7.38 -3.93
CA GLN A 96 -10.10 7.05 -2.56
C GLN A 96 -11.52 7.51 -2.23
N GLU A 97 -11.91 8.70 -2.69
CA GLU A 97 -13.27 9.19 -2.51
C GLU A 97 -14.30 8.28 -3.21
N ARG A 98 -14.02 7.88 -4.46
CA ARG A 98 -14.88 6.93 -5.16
C ARG A 98 -14.98 5.57 -4.47
N ALA A 99 -13.88 5.10 -3.87
CA ALA A 99 -13.88 3.86 -3.11
C ALA A 99 -14.76 3.95 -1.86
N LEU A 100 -14.69 5.06 -1.12
CA LEU A 100 -15.56 5.28 0.04
C LEU A 100 -17.03 5.40 -0.37
N ARG A 101 -17.33 6.07 -1.48
CA ARG A 101 -18.70 6.11 -2.06
C ARG A 101 -19.17 4.71 -2.49
N GLY A 102 -18.27 3.84 -2.91
CA GLY A 102 -18.54 2.44 -3.22
C GLY A 102 -18.68 1.52 -2.01
N GLY A 103 -18.59 2.08 -0.78
CA GLY A 103 -18.80 1.33 0.45
C GLY A 103 -17.53 0.71 1.05
N MET A 104 -16.35 0.96 0.49
CA MET A 104 -15.10 0.50 1.10
C MET A 104 -14.96 1.06 2.51
N ARG A 105 -14.57 0.21 3.47
CA ARG A 105 -14.38 0.57 4.87
C ARG A 105 -13.20 1.51 5.07
N GLY A 106 -12.14 1.33 4.28
CA GLY A 106 -10.91 2.10 4.43
C GLY A 106 -10.24 2.46 3.12
N VAL A 107 -9.36 3.44 3.20
CA VAL A 107 -8.56 3.92 2.06
C VAL A 107 -7.13 4.21 2.47
N GLY A 108 -6.19 3.79 1.61
CA GLY A 108 -4.77 4.02 1.76
C GLY A 108 -4.26 5.14 0.87
N PHE A 109 -3.35 5.94 1.41
CA PHE A 109 -2.73 7.09 0.75
C PHE A 109 -1.23 6.92 0.70
N ALA A 110 -0.62 7.29 -0.43
CA ALA A 110 0.81 7.45 -0.55
C ALA A 110 1.19 8.36 -1.72
N ALA A 111 2.32 9.02 -1.58
CA ALA A 111 3.13 9.48 -2.70
C ALA A 111 4.39 8.61 -2.82
N LEU A 112 4.93 8.46 -4.01
CA LEU A 112 6.24 7.85 -4.22
C LEU A 112 7.30 8.93 -3.96
N LEU A 113 7.77 8.95 -2.72
CA LEU A 113 8.63 10.01 -2.20
C LEU A 113 9.96 10.08 -2.97
N GLY A 114 10.23 11.22 -3.57
CA GLY A 114 11.41 11.49 -4.39
C GLY A 114 11.14 11.62 -5.90
N LEU A 115 9.89 11.50 -6.36
CA LEU A 115 9.53 11.90 -7.72
C LEU A 115 9.53 13.42 -7.86
N ALA A 116 9.01 14.12 -6.86
CA ALA A 116 9.03 15.59 -6.74
C ALA A 116 9.56 16.00 -5.36
N ASP A 117 9.27 17.22 -4.91
CA ASP A 117 9.59 17.65 -3.54
C ASP A 117 8.85 16.78 -2.51
N PHE A 118 9.58 15.89 -1.85
CA PHE A 118 9.00 14.90 -0.93
C PHE A 118 8.28 15.53 0.26
N ARG A 119 8.66 16.74 0.71
CA ARG A 119 7.98 17.43 1.81
C ARG A 119 6.62 17.93 1.37
N LYS A 120 6.53 18.48 0.15
CA LYS A 120 5.25 18.92 -0.43
C LYS A 120 4.35 17.70 -0.69
N ASP A 121 4.88 16.62 -1.24
CA ASP A 121 4.15 15.39 -1.48
C ASP A 121 3.64 14.76 -0.17
N ALA A 122 4.48 14.66 0.85
CA ALA A 122 4.08 14.15 2.16
C ALA A 122 3.00 15.04 2.81
N TYR A 123 3.17 16.37 2.76
CA TYR A 123 2.17 17.30 3.28
C TYR A 123 0.84 17.18 2.54
N ALA A 124 0.86 17.17 1.21
CA ALA A 124 -0.34 17.06 0.39
C ALA A 124 -1.06 15.70 0.61
N THR A 125 -0.30 14.61 0.76
CA THR A 125 -0.84 13.29 1.13
C THR A 125 -1.58 13.36 2.47
N GLY A 126 -0.99 13.98 3.47
CA GLY A 126 -1.61 14.16 4.80
C GLY A 126 -2.90 14.98 4.72
N ILE A 127 -2.88 16.11 4.03
CA ILE A 127 -4.06 16.98 3.85
C ILE A 127 -5.17 16.26 3.08
N HIS A 128 -4.85 15.55 2.00
CA HIS A 128 -5.82 14.77 1.24
C HIS A 128 -6.52 13.73 2.12
N ALA A 129 -5.75 12.96 2.87
CA ALA A 129 -6.29 11.98 3.82
C ALA A 129 -7.18 12.63 4.89
N ARG A 130 -6.76 13.77 5.45
CA ARG A 130 -7.53 14.49 6.47
C ARG A 130 -8.85 15.05 5.93
N MET A 131 -8.84 15.60 4.71
CA MET A 131 -10.06 16.11 4.06
C MET A 131 -11.07 14.98 3.84
N LEU A 132 -10.62 13.81 3.36
CA LEU A 132 -11.51 12.66 3.18
C LEU A 132 -12.00 12.10 4.52
N GLN A 133 -11.15 12.03 5.54
CA GLN A 133 -11.58 11.61 6.88
C GLN A 133 -12.63 12.54 7.48
N GLN A 134 -12.55 13.86 7.20
CA GLN A 134 -13.60 14.80 7.64
C GLN A 134 -14.91 14.62 6.88
N ALA A 135 -14.85 14.33 5.58
CA ALA A 135 -16.05 14.08 4.75
C ALA A 135 -16.67 12.70 5.02
N TYR A 136 -15.83 11.73 5.42
CA TYR A 136 -16.23 10.35 5.72
C TYR A 136 -15.68 9.94 7.10
N PRO A 137 -16.29 10.38 8.21
CA PRO A 137 -15.71 10.19 9.56
C PRO A 137 -15.54 8.74 9.99
N HIS A 138 -16.31 7.82 9.41
CA HIS A 138 -16.24 6.37 9.67
C HIS A 138 -15.13 5.66 8.86
N ALA A 139 -14.51 6.35 7.89
CA ALA A 139 -13.51 5.73 7.05
C ALA A 139 -12.20 5.48 7.80
N GLU A 140 -11.66 4.30 7.65
CA GLU A 140 -10.31 3.97 8.08
C GLU A 140 -9.30 4.60 7.12
N VAL A 141 -8.35 5.35 7.67
CA VAL A 141 -7.28 6.00 6.91
C VAL A 141 -5.97 5.25 7.14
N ALA A 142 -5.28 4.95 6.05
CA ALA A 142 -3.96 4.35 6.09
C ALA A 142 -2.95 5.16 5.28
N PHE A 143 -1.70 5.19 5.75
CA PHE A 143 -0.57 5.75 5.02
C PHE A 143 0.45 4.68 4.68
N SER A 144 1.04 4.80 3.49
CA SER A 144 2.28 4.14 3.10
C SER A 144 3.29 5.21 2.68
N CYS A 145 4.57 4.95 2.92
CA CYS A 145 5.64 5.92 2.65
C CYS A 145 6.71 5.30 1.75
N PRO A 146 6.37 4.88 0.50
CA PRO A 146 7.36 4.31 -0.40
C PRO A 146 8.35 5.39 -0.85
N ARG A 147 9.65 5.07 -0.75
CA ARG A 147 10.71 5.91 -1.33
C ARG A 147 11.03 5.44 -2.75
N LEU A 148 11.27 6.40 -3.64
CA LEU A 148 11.79 6.09 -4.97
C LEU A 148 13.16 5.38 -4.83
N ARG A 149 13.27 4.23 -5.44
CA ARG A 149 14.52 3.45 -5.54
C ARG A 149 15.05 3.55 -6.97
N PRO A 150 16.36 3.37 -7.18
CA PRO A 150 16.92 3.30 -8.53
C PRO A 150 16.18 2.28 -9.39
N ILE A 151 15.77 2.70 -10.59
CA ILE A 151 15.06 1.84 -11.54
C ILE A 151 16.08 1.19 -12.45
N LYS A 152 16.16 -0.14 -12.46
CA LYS A 152 17.17 -0.91 -13.19
C LYS A 152 17.24 -0.57 -14.69
N ASN A 153 16.12 -0.24 -15.31
CA ASN A 153 16.02 -0.02 -16.76
C ASN A 153 15.73 1.44 -17.14
N ASN A 154 15.83 2.38 -16.20
CA ASN A 154 15.59 3.80 -16.47
C ASN A 154 16.49 4.67 -15.61
N THR A 155 17.54 5.22 -16.23
CA THR A 155 18.50 6.12 -15.57
C THR A 155 18.09 7.59 -15.63
N SER A 156 17.00 7.92 -16.33
CA SER A 156 16.51 9.31 -16.45
C SER A 156 15.77 9.80 -15.19
N ILE A 157 15.28 8.87 -14.37
CA ILE A 157 14.64 9.20 -13.10
C ILE A 157 15.65 8.98 -11.98
N THR A 158 16.19 10.07 -11.46
CA THR A 158 17.13 10.05 -10.35
C THR A 158 16.35 10.15 -9.04
N ALA A 159 16.53 9.17 -8.14
CA ALA A 159 15.98 9.25 -6.79
C ALA A 159 16.58 10.45 -6.07
N THR A 160 15.77 11.46 -5.78
CA THR A 160 16.21 12.61 -4.95
C THR A 160 16.29 12.16 -3.49
N GLY A 161 17.49 12.35 -2.91
CA GLY A 161 17.94 11.75 -1.66
C GLY A 161 17.02 11.87 -0.46
N ILE A 162 16.08 10.94 -0.33
CA ILE A 162 15.32 10.73 0.90
C ILE A 162 16.02 9.64 1.68
N GLY A 163 16.65 10.02 2.77
CA GLY A 163 17.29 9.13 3.72
C GLY A 163 16.29 8.52 4.69
N GLU A 164 16.80 7.74 5.63
CA GLU A 164 16.01 7.12 6.69
C GLU A 164 15.47 8.16 7.68
N ALA A 165 16.22 9.24 7.91
CA ALA A 165 15.82 10.32 8.82
C ALA A 165 14.60 11.08 8.29
N GLU A 166 14.60 11.44 7.01
CA GLU A 166 13.46 12.10 6.36
C GLU A 166 12.23 11.18 6.33
N LEU A 167 12.42 9.89 6.05
CA LEU A 167 11.33 8.92 6.07
C LEU A 167 10.73 8.79 7.47
N LEU A 168 11.56 8.68 8.51
CA LEU A 168 11.10 8.64 9.90
C LEU A 168 10.37 9.92 10.29
N GLN A 169 10.87 11.09 9.87
CA GLN A 169 10.21 12.38 10.10
C GLN A 169 8.79 12.40 9.51
N ILE A 170 8.61 11.90 8.28
CA ILE A 170 7.29 11.83 7.62
C ILE A 170 6.35 10.89 8.40
N VAL A 171 6.83 9.70 8.77
CA VAL A 171 6.04 8.71 9.53
C VAL A 171 5.60 9.30 10.88
N CYS A 172 6.49 9.96 11.59
CA CYS A 172 6.15 10.66 12.85
C CYS A 172 5.15 11.81 12.63
N ALA A 173 5.33 12.59 11.55
CA ALA A 173 4.40 13.67 11.20
C ALA A 173 2.99 13.14 10.92
N TYR A 174 2.84 12.06 10.18
CA TYR A 174 1.54 11.43 9.95
C TYR A 174 0.92 10.90 11.24
N ARG A 175 1.70 10.27 12.12
CA ARG A 175 1.21 9.79 13.42
C ARG A 175 0.68 10.94 14.29
N LEU A 176 1.36 12.08 14.30
CA LEU A 176 0.91 13.26 15.05
C LEU A 176 -0.30 13.93 14.39
N PHE A 177 -0.36 13.95 13.06
CA PHE A 177 -1.39 14.67 12.30
C PHE A 177 -2.73 13.91 12.28
N ILE A 178 -2.70 12.58 12.12
CA ILE A 178 -3.86 11.68 12.18
C ILE A 178 -3.51 10.52 13.11
N PRO A 179 -3.68 10.67 14.44
CA PRO A 179 -3.24 9.67 15.42
C PRO A 179 -3.88 8.29 15.24
N SER A 180 -5.10 8.21 14.70
CA SER A 180 -5.83 6.97 14.44
C SER A 180 -5.43 6.27 13.15
N ALA A 181 -4.65 6.91 12.26
CA ALA A 181 -4.30 6.32 10.98
C ALA A 181 -3.44 5.06 11.12
N SER A 182 -3.67 4.09 10.26
CA SER A 182 -2.73 2.99 10.06
C SER A 182 -1.52 3.49 9.26
N ILE A 183 -0.30 3.20 9.72
CA ILE A 183 0.93 3.58 9.02
C ILE A 183 1.71 2.31 8.70
N THR A 184 1.79 2.00 7.41
CA THR A 184 2.42 0.79 6.90
C THR A 184 3.87 1.05 6.49
N VAL A 185 4.80 0.22 6.99
CA VAL A 185 6.18 0.17 6.51
C VAL A 185 6.40 -1.15 5.77
N SER A 186 6.70 -1.03 4.49
CA SER A 186 6.85 -2.18 3.58
C SER A 186 8.24 -2.82 3.67
N THR A 187 8.38 -4.00 3.06
CA THR A 187 9.64 -4.74 2.91
C THR A 187 10.67 -4.06 2.00
N ARG A 188 10.36 -2.90 1.42
CA ARG A 188 11.33 -2.05 0.71
C ARG A 188 12.38 -1.46 1.66
N GLU A 189 12.04 -1.32 2.95
CA GLU A 189 12.97 -0.88 3.99
C GLU A 189 13.60 -2.08 4.67
N CYS A 190 14.88 -1.93 5.07
CA CYS A 190 15.60 -2.99 5.76
C CYS A 190 15.04 -3.26 7.17
N ALA A 191 15.31 -4.45 7.70
CA ALA A 191 14.83 -4.91 9.00
C ALA A 191 15.06 -3.90 10.13
N ARG A 192 16.26 -3.31 10.21
CA ARG A 192 16.63 -2.31 11.23
C ARG A 192 15.70 -1.09 11.19
N VAL A 193 15.46 -0.54 10.00
CA VAL A 193 14.60 0.66 9.82
C VAL A 193 13.16 0.33 10.16
N ARG A 194 12.65 -0.81 9.71
CA ARG A 194 11.28 -1.26 9.97
C ARG A 194 11.03 -1.48 11.46
N ASN A 195 11.96 -2.12 12.15
CA ASN A 195 11.89 -2.35 13.60
C ASN A 195 11.91 -1.02 14.37
N ALA A 196 12.79 -0.08 13.98
CA ALA A 196 12.83 1.24 14.61
C ALA A 196 11.52 2.01 14.38
N MET A 197 10.98 2.01 13.16
CA MET A 197 9.71 2.69 12.87
C MET A 197 8.51 2.08 13.61
N ALA A 198 8.47 0.74 13.76
CA ALA A 198 7.43 0.06 14.55
C ALA A 198 7.48 0.47 16.03
N SER A 199 8.68 0.67 16.59
CA SER A 199 8.84 1.11 17.97
C SER A 199 8.47 2.59 18.19
N ILE A 200 8.38 3.41 17.14
CA ILE A 200 8.20 4.86 17.28
C ILE A 200 6.81 5.30 16.83
N ALA A 201 6.38 4.94 15.62
CA ALA A 201 5.19 5.54 15.03
C ALA A 201 4.40 4.64 14.06
N ALA A 202 5.03 3.68 13.38
CA ALA A 202 4.35 2.76 12.49
C ALA A 202 3.63 1.67 13.30
N ASN A 203 2.48 1.21 12.81
CA ASN A 203 1.69 0.17 13.46
C ASN A 203 1.30 -0.97 12.51
N LYS A 204 1.79 -0.94 11.27
CA LYS A 204 1.54 -2.01 10.31
C LYS A 204 2.82 -2.36 9.54
N LEU A 205 3.13 -3.63 9.45
CA LEU A 205 4.29 -4.16 8.73
C LEU A 205 3.83 -5.25 7.76
N SER A 206 4.34 -5.23 6.53
CA SER A 206 4.21 -6.38 5.63
C SER A 206 5.27 -7.44 5.97
N ALA A 207 4.97 -8.71 5.81
CA ALA A 207 5.91 -9.81 6.06
C ALA A 207 5.71 -10.96 5.07
N GLY A 208 6.75 -11.72 4.79
CA GLY A 208 6.70 -12.84 3.86
C GLY A 208 6.32 -12.44 2.43
N VAL A 209 6.66 -11.22 2.01
CA VAL A 209 6.24 -10.66 0.71
C VAL A 209 7.08 -11.27 -0.41
N SER A 210 6.42 -11.63 -1.51
CA SER A 210 7.03 -11.90 -2.80
C SER A 210 6.46 -10.95 -3.85
N THR A 211 7.32 -10.35 -4.68
CA THR A 211 6.91 -9.43 -5.75
C THR A 211 6.85 -10.11 -7.12
N GLY A 212 7.24 -11.38 -7.21
CA GLY A 212 7.10 -12.17 -8.42
C GLY A 212 5.65 -12.64 -8.63
N ILE A 213 5.19 -12.63 -9.87
CA ILE A 213 3.86 -13.10 -10.22
C ILE A 213 3.75 -14.60 -9.94
N GLY A 214 2.79 -15.02 -9.09
CA GLY A 214 2.53 -16.44 -8.78
C GLY A 214 3.58 -17.15 -7.92
N THR A 215 4.61 -16.47 -7.40
CA THR A 215 5.79 -17.10 -6.78
C THR A 215 5.59 -17.67 -5.38
N HIS A 216 4.41 -17.54 -4.76
CA HIS A 216 4.14 -18.13 -3.44
C HIS A 216 4.00 -19.66 -3.44
N SER A 217 3.89 -20.30 -4.62
CA SER A 217 3.69 -21.76 -4.74
C SER A 217 4.87 -22.51 -5.34
N GLU A 218 5.80 -21.86 -6.03
CA GLU A 218 6.96 -22.51 -6.66
C GLU A 218 8.21 -21.63 -6.54
N LYS A 219 9.37 -22.24 -6.27
CA LYS A 219 10.68 -21.58 -6.37
C LYS A 219 11.05 -21.42 -7.85
N THR A 220 10.40 -20.54 -8.56
CA THR A 220 10.80 -20.18 -9.91
C THR A 220 11.74 -18.99 -9.85
N ASN A 221 12.99 -19.21 -10.25
CA ASN A 221 14.00 -18.19 -10.46
C ASN A 221 13.64 -17.35 -11.69
N HIS A 222 12.69 -16.42 -11.56
CA HIS A 222 12.47 -15.36 -12.53
C HIS A 222 12.91 -14.02 -11.95
N ASP A 223 14.21 -13.74 -12.04
CA ASP A 223 14.83 -12.47 -11.63
C ASP A 223 14.38 -11.26 -12.47
N GLY A 224 13.48 -11.45 -13.44
CA GLY A 224 13.05 -10.42 -14.38
C GLY A 224 11.80 -9.63 -14.05
N ASP A 225 10.90 -10.19 -13.22
CA ASP A 225 9.55 -9.67 -13.01
C ASP A 225 9.33 -8.99 -11.65
N ALA A 226 10.40 -8.81 -10.85
CA ALA A 226 10.29 -8.16 -9.54
C ALA A 226 9.93 -6.67 -9.70
N GLN A 227 8.75 -6.30 -9.23
CA GLN A 227 8.22 -4.93 -9.32
C GLN A 227 9.10 -3.92 -8.54
N PHE A 228 9.75 -4.36 -7.47
CA PHE A 228 10.71 -3.58 -6.67
C PHE A 228 11.63 -4.50 -5.88
N GLU A 229 12.76 -3.95 -5.42
CA GLU A 229 13.72 -4.67 -4.57
C GLU A 229 13.15 -4.84 -3.15
N ILE A 230 13.18 -6.08 -2.65
CA ILE A 230 12.85 -6.42 -1.26
C ILE A 230 14.14 -6.32 -0.45
N ALA A 231 14.18 -5.38 0.50
CA ALA A 231 15.33 -5.19 1.40
C ALA A 231 15.18 -6.00 2.72
N ASP A 232 13.96 -6.42 3.07
CA ASP A 232 13.68 -7.27 4.22
C ASP A 232 12.92 -8.52 3.78
N GLY A 233 13.64 -9.61 3.65
CA GLY A 233 13.12 -10.93 3.23
C GLY A 233 12.69 -11.82 4.39
N ARG A 234 12.59 -11.30 5.64
CA ARG A 234 12.17 -12.10 6.79
C ARG A 234 10.80 -12.72 6.60
N SER A 235 10.66 -13.96 7.06
CA SER A 235 9.37 -14.63 7.18
C SER A 235 8.45 -13.95 8.22
N VAL A 236 7.17 -14.31 8.21
CA VAL A 236 6.20 -13.81 9.20
C VAL A 236 6.66 -14.11 10.62
N SER A 237 7.12 -15.33 10.88
CA SER A 237 7.58 -15.76 12.21
C SER A 237 8.81 -14.98 12.69
N GLU A 238 9.77 -14.70 11.80
CA GLU A 238 10.95 -13.91 12.14
C GLU A 238 10.59 -12.44 12.46
N VAL A 239 9.69 -11.84 11.70
CA VAL A 239 9.20 -10.48 11.99
C VAL A 239 8.48 -10.44 13.32
N CYS A 240 7.59 -11.40 13.62
CA CYS A 240 6.89 -11.48 14.90
C CYS A 240 7.88 -11.63 16.08
N ALA A 241 8.84 -12.56 15.97
CA ALA A 241 9.83 -12.77 17.02
C ALA A 241 10.69 -11.52 17.29
N ASP A 242 11.03 -10.77 16.25
CA ASP A 242 11.78 -9.52 16.41
C ASP A 242 10.95 -8.39 17.03
N LEU A 243 9.66 -8.29 16.71
CA LEU A 243 8.75 -7.34 17.35
C LEU A 243 8.56 -7.67 18.85
N GLU A 244 8.40 -8.95 19.21
CA GLU A 244 8.31 -9.40 20.60
C GLU A 244 9.55 -9.05 21.41
N LYS A 245 10.77 -9.20 20.84
CA LYS A 245 12.03 -8.76 21.48
C LYS A 245 12.07 -7.26 21.74
N LEU A 246 11.35 -6.48 20.94
CA LEU A 246 11.20 -5.02 21.14
C LEU A 246 10.09 -4.66 22.15
N GLY A 247 9.43 -5.65 22.75
CA GLY A 247 8.32 -5.44 23.67
C GLY A 247 7.00 -5.08 22.98
N LEU A 248 6.91 -5.32 21.67
CA LEU A 248 5.70 -5.10 20.89
C LEU A 248 4.94 -6.42 20.73
N GLN A 249 3.62 -6.36 20.69
CA GLN A 249 2.77 -7.52 20.45
C GLN A 249 2.35 -7.55 18.99
N PRO A 250 2.85 -8.49 18.16
CA PRO A 250 2.37 -8.67 16.81
C PRO A 250 0.94 -9.24 16.82
N VAL A 251 0.05 -8.62 16.05
CA VAL A 251 -1.33 -9.10 15.84
C VAL A 251 -1.57 -9.30 14.34
N PRO A 252 -2.13 -10.45 13.92
CA PRO A 252 -2.35 -10.74 12.50
C PRO A 252 -3.40 -9.83 11.86
N VAL A 253 -4.33 -9.32 12.68
CA VAL A 253 -5.37 -8.36 12.30
C VAL A 253 -5.89 -7.71 13.58
N ASP A 254 -6.13 -6.42 13.57
CA ASP A 254 -6.71 -5.67 14.69
C ASP A 254 -8.21 -5.36 14.50
N TYR A 255 -8.79 -5.86 13.41
CA TYR A 255 -10.20 -5.67 13.09
C TYR A 255 -11.06 -6.80 13.68
N ILE A 256 -12.03 -6.43 14.52
CA ILE A 256 -13.04 -7.34 15.07
C ILE A 256 -14.37 -7.05 14.36
N TYR A 257 -14.88 -8.03 13.61
CA TYR A 257 -16.27 -7.98 13.16
C TYR A 257 -17.18 -8.14 14.39
N VAL A 258 -17.94 -7.12 14.69
CA VAL A 258 -18.98 -7.15 15.73
C VAL A 258 -20.28 -7.52 15.08
#